data_823a5bdeafde65a1886707f47ae6729d
#
_entry.id   823a5bdeafde65a1886707f47ae6729d
#
_cell.length_a   1.000
_cell.length_b   1.000
_cell.length_c   1.000
_cell.angle_alpha   90.00
_cell.angle_beta   90.00
_cell.angle_gamma   90.00
#
_symmetry.space_group_name_H-M   'P 1'
#
loop_
_entity.id
_entity.type
_entity.pdbx_description
1 polymer ?
#
loop_
_entity_poly.entity_id
_entity_poly.type
_entity_poly.pdbx_seq_one_letter_code
_entity_poly.pdbx_strand_id
1 'polypeptide(L)'
;MSITLEGIECEKMAREILIKLGWQVQQLDWIGEKDGQWTIFEVKTRELFTPPPFLGTGLDKRQIYLRNRLKDELKLRTLLVVFIKNSKDVYWQYLDILEEGKHFDTKNDIRIYPIENFVKISDFL
;
A
#
# COMPACT_ATOMS: atom_id res chain seq x y z
N MET A 1 -1.74 0.03 -23.05
CA MET A 1 -1.04 -1.23 -23.38
C MET A 1 -1.80 -2.39 -22.74
N SER A 2 -2.21 -3.35 -23.53
CA SER A 2 -2.85 -4.55 -23.01
C SER A 2 -1.78 -5.57 -22.58
N ILE A 3 -1.94 -6.11 -21.38
CA ILE A 3 -1.07 -7.17 -20.88
C ILE A 3 -1.72 -8.50 -21.25
N THR A 4 -1.01 -9.33 -21.99
CA THR A 4 -1.48 -10.65 -22.36
C THR A 4 -1.20 -11.64 -21.22
N LEU A 5 -1.91 -12.79 -21.23
CA LEU A 5 -1.61 -13.87 -20.27
C LEU A 5 -0.15 -14.31 -20.36
N GLU A 6 0.38 -14.39 -21.58
CA GLU A 6 1.78 -14.72 -21.83
C GLU A 6 2.73 -13.70 -21.16
N GLY A 7 2.42 -12.40 -21.26
CA GLY A 7 3.19 -11.35 -20.60
C GLY A 7 3.17 -11.46 -19.08
N ILE A 8 2.01 -11.78 -18.50
CA ILE A 8 1.86 -11.98 -17.06
C ILE A 8 2.69 -13.18 -16.59
N GLU A 9 2.65 -14.28 -17.33
CA GLU A 9 3.44 -15.47 -16.99
C GLU A 9 4.93 -15.20 -17.07
N CYS A 10 5.38 -14.46 -18.08
CA CYS A 10 6.78 -14.08 -18.22
C CYS A 10 7.26 -13.19 -17.07
N GLU A 11 6.42 -12.26 -16.62
CA GLU A 11 6.73 -11.41 -15.46
C GLU A 11 6.89 -12.25 -14.18
N LYS A 12 5.99 -13.22 -13.97
CA LYS A 12 6.08 -14.13 -12.82
C LYS A 12 7.36 -14.97 -12.88
N MET A 13 7.70 -15.51 -14.03
CA MET A 13 8.91 -16.29 -14.22
C MET A 13 10.17 -15.46 -13.96
N ALA A 14 10.21 -14.24 -14.48
CA ALA A 14 11.32 -13.32 -14.26
C ALA A 14 11.51 -13.03 -12.77
N ARG A 15 10.40 -12.77 -12.06
CA ARG A 15 10.43 -12.52 -10.62
C ARG A 15 10.99 -13.72 -9.86
N GLU A 16 10.53 -14.93 -10.19
CA GLU A 16 11.00 -16.16 -9.55
C GLU A 16 12.50 -16.38 -9.78
N ILE A 17 12.97 -16.15 -11.01
CA ILE A 17 14.38 -16.27 -11.36
C ILE A 17 15.22 -15.27 -10.54
N LEU A 18 14.78 -14.02 -10.47
CA LEU A 18 15.49 -12.98 -9.73
C LEU A 18 15.59 -13.33 -8.24
N ILE A 19 14.51 -13.83 -7.65
CA ILE A 19 14.50 -14.26 -6.24
C ILE A 19 15.49 -15.40 -6.02
N LYS A 20 15.53 -16.38 -6.91
CA LYS A 20 16.49 -17.50 -6.83
C LYS A 20 17.94 -17.02 -6.95
N LEU A 21 18.17 -15.94 -7.68
CA LEU A 21 19.50 -15.33 -7.83
C LEU A 21 19.88 -14.41 -6.65
N GLY A 22 19.03 -14.31 -5.64
CA GLY A 22 19.33 -13.55 -4.42
C GLY A 22 18.82 -12.10 -4.43
N TRP A 23 18.04 -11.71 -5.43
CA TRP A 23 17.46 -10.37 -5.46
C TRP A 23 16.22 -10.28 -4.57
N GLN A 24 16.07 -9.15 -3.87
CA GLN A 24 14.81 -8.77 -3.26
C GLN A 24 13.99 -8.00 -4.28
N VAL A 25 12.83 -8.54 -4.64
CA VAL A 25 11.97 -7.95 -5.68
C VAL A 25 10.67 -7.49 -5.04
N GLN A 26 10.31 -6.22 -5.26
CA GLN A 26 9.06 -5.64 -4.82
C GLN A 26 8.22 -5.24 -6.03
N GLN A 27 6.95 -5.58 -5.98
CA GLN A 27 5.99 -5.10 -6.95
C GLN A 27 5.39 -3.79 -6.45
N LEU A 28 5.41 -2.76 -7.30
CA LEU A 28 4.81 -1.47 -7.01
C LEU A 28 3.54 -1.31 -7.84
N ASP A 29 2.46 -0.79 -7.24
CA ASP A 29 1.24 -0.52 -7.98
C ASP A 29 1.46 0.65 -8.94
N TRP A 30 1.91 1.78 -8.39
CA TRP A 30 2.16 2.99 -9.17
C TRP A 30 3.32 3.75 -8.57
N ILE A 31 4.02 4.50 -9.42
CA ILE A 31 4.98 5.49 -8.97
C ILE A 31 4.70 6.79 -9.73
N GLY A 32 4.69 7.90 -9.02
CA GLY A 32 4.41 9.20 -9.61
C GLY A 32 5.39 10.25 -9.16
N GLU A 33 5.50 11.31 -9.94
CA GLU A 33 6.38 12.43 -9.64
C GLU A 33 5.58 13.72 -9.64
N LYS A 34 5.85 14.57 -8.66
CA LYS A 34 5.28 15.91 -8.58
C LYS A 34 6.31 16.84 -7.96
N ASP A 35 6.61 17.94 -8.66
CA ASP A 35 7.56 18.96 -8.19
C ASP A 35 8.94 18.38 -7.82
N GLY A 36 9.41 17.40 -8.61
CA GLY A 36 10.70 16.76 -8.40
C GLY A 36 10.70 15.67 -7.34
N GLN A 37 9.56 15.38 -6.72
CA GLN A 37 9.45 14.34 -5.69
C GLN A 37 8.73 13.11 -6.21
N TRP A 38 9.36 11.95 -6.06
CA TRP A 38 8.81 10.66 -6.43
C TRP A 38 8.09 10.02 -5.25
N THR A 39 6.91 9.48 -5.52
CA THR A 39 6.06 8.84 -4.51
C THR A 39 5.56 7.50 -5.05
N ILE A 40 5.56 6.49 -4.19
CA ILE A 40 4.97 5.19 -4.47
C ILE A 40 3.51 5.23 -4.02
N PHE A 41 2.61 4.77 -4.88
CA PHE A 41 1.18 4.65 -4.56
C PHE A 41 0.86 3.18 -4.34
N GLU A 42 0.33 2.86 -3.17
CA GLU A 42 -0.19 1.55 -2.85
C GLU A 42 -1.71 1.66 -2.82
N VAL A 43 -2.39 1.01 -3.76
CA VAL A 43 -3.85 1.12 -3.93
C VAL A 43 -4.51 -0.16 -3.49
N LYS A 44 -5.47 -0.05 -2.58
CA LYS A 44 -6.21 -1.18 -2.02
C LYS A 44 -7.71 -0.95 -2.07
N THR A 45 -8.46 -2.03 -2.21
CA THR A 45 -9.90 -2.04 -2.00
C THR A 45 -10.17 -2.91 -0.78
N ARG A 46 -10.79 -2.33 0.24
CA ARG A 46 -11.01 -3.02 1.53
C ARG A 46 -12.33 -2.62 2.15
N GLU A 47 -12.85 -3.50 3.01
CA GLU A 47 -13.90 -3.13 3.96
C GLU A 47 -13.25 -2.40 5.13
N LEU A 48 -14.00 -1.51 5.79
CA LEU A 48 -13.55 -0.90 7.03
C LEU A 48 -13.58 -1.94 8.15
N PHE A 49 -12.52 -1.97 8.94
CA PHE A 49 -12.52 -2.72 10.18
C PHE A 49 -13.28 -1.92 11.24
N THR A 50 -14.10 -2.62 12.02
CA THR A 50 -14.94 -1.98 13.05
C THR A 50 -14.38 -2.25 14.44
N PRO A 51 -14.73 -1.39 15.45
CA PRO A 51 -14.33 -1.66 16.82
C PRO A 51 -14.75 -3.03 17.31
N PRO A 52 -13.97 -3.69 18.21
CA PRO A 52 -12.69 -3.30 18.73
C PRO A 52 -11.56 -3.55 17.73
N PRO A 53 -10.45 -2.77 17.70
CA PRO A 53 -10.11 -1.69 18.63
C PRO A 53 -10.60 -0.31 18.20
N PHE A 54 -10.80 -0.07 16.89
CA PHE A 54 -11.26 1.21 16.35
C PHE A 54 -11.71 1.02 14.90
N LEU A 55 -12.45 1.98 14.39
CA LEU A 55 -12.79 2.04 12.97
C LEU A 55 -11.54 2.42 12.19
N GLY A 56 -11.18 1.61 11.20
CA GLY A 56 -9.96 1.88 10.45
C GLY A 56 -9.76 0.97 9.26
N THR A 57 -8.62 1.15 8.62
CA THR A 57 -8.18 0.33 7.51
C THR A 57 -6.65 0.30 7.47
N GLY A 58 -6.10 -0.54 6.66
CA GLY A 58 -4.65 -0.68 6.64
C GLY A 58 -4.10 -1.57 5.55
N LEU A 59 -2.97 -2.17 5.83
CA LEU A 59 -2.15 -2.86 4.85
C LEU A 59 -1.50 -4.09 5.50
N ASP A 60 -1.16 -5.08 4.68
CA ASP A 60 -0.41 -6.25 5.14
C ASP A 60 0.92 -5.82 5.76
N LYS A 61 1.26 -6.39 6.90
CA LYS A 61 2.52 -6.07 7.61
C LYS A 61 3.74 -6.28 6.75
N ARG A 62 3.74 -7.30 5.90
CA ARG A 62 4.85 -7.56 4.98
C ARG A 62 5.04 -6.39 3.99
N GLN A 63 3.94 -5.89 3.44
CA GLN A 63 3.99 -4.73 2.53
C GLN A 63 4.49 -3.48 3.26
N ILE A 64 4.02 -3.26 4.48
CA ILE A 64 4.48 -2.14 5.30
C ILE A 64 5.99 -2.22 5.53
N TYR A 65 6.49 -3.38 5.89
CA TYR A 65 7.92 -3.60 6.09
C TYR A 65 8.72 -3.26 4.83
N LEU A 66 8.27 -3.75 3.68
CA LEU A 66 8.97 -3.52 2.41
C LEU A 66 8.94 -2.04 2.01
N ARG A 67 7.81 -1.36 2.20
CA ARG A 67 7.68 0.07 1.89
C ARG A 67 8.52 0.92 2.84
N ASN A 68 8.58 0.57 4.12
CA ASN A 68 9.43 1.27 5.08
C ASN A 68 10.92 1.14 4.71
N ARG A 69 11.34 0.00 4.19
CA ARG A 69 12.69 -0.17 3.69
C ARG A 69 12.99 0.77 2.52
N LEU A 70 12.07 0.92 1.58
CA LEU A 70 12.23 1.83 0.46
C LEU A 70 12.36 3.29 0.93
N LYS A 71 11.60 3.66 1.93
CA LYS A 71 11.71 5.00 2.54
C LYS A 71 13.07 5.20 3.20
N ASP A 72 13.50 4.25 4.02
CA ASP A 72 14.74 4.37 4.78
C ASP A 72 15.98 4.33 3.89
N GLU A 73 16.00 3.43 2.92
CA GLU A 73 17.17 3.20 2.07
C GLU A 73 17.22 4.14 0.85
N LEU A 74 16.08 4.46 0.25
CA LEU A 74 16.00 5.23 -1.00
C LEU A 74 15.26 6.55 -0.88
N LYS A 75 14.74 6.88 0.29
CA LYS A 75 13.95 8.09 0.54
C LYS A 75 12.67 8.15 -0.30
N LEU A 76 12.12 7.00 -0.65
CA LEU A 76 10.86 6.89 -1.39
C LEU A 76 9.72 6.68 -0.39
N ARG A 77 8.82 7.65 -0.31
CA ARG A 77 7.63 7.57 0.53
C ARG A 77 6.52 6.81 -0.19
N THR A 78 5.67 6.15 0.58
CA THR A 78 4.49 5.46 0.06
C THR A 78 3.23 6.19 0.50
N LEU A 79 2.35 6.49 -0.45
CA LEU A 79 1.00 6.98 -0.19
C LEU A 79 0.05 5.80 -0.30
N LEU A 80 -0.62 5.47 0.80
CA LEU A 80 -1.63 4.42 0.82
C LEU A 80 -2.98 5.02 0.43
N VAL A 81 -3.60 4.45 -0.61
CA VAL A 81 -4.92 4.86 -1.10
C VAL A 81 -5.87 3.67 -0.95
N VAL A 82 -6.93 3.85 -0.18
CA VAL A 82 -7.88 2.76 0.12
C VAL A 82 -9.28 3.13 -0.37
N PHE A 83 -9.78 2.32 -1.29
CA PHE A 83 -11.18 2.37 -1.74
C PHE A 83 -12.00 1.46 -0.83
N ILE A 84 -13.02 2.01 -0.20
CA ILE A 84 -13.88 1.25 0.69
C ILE A 84 -14.94 0.52 -0.11
N LYS A 85 -15.01 -0.81 0.07
CA LYS A 85 -15.98 -1.66 -0.63
C LYS A 85 -17.42 -1.22 -0.35
N ASN A 86 -18.25 -1.28 -1.38
CA ASN A 86 -19.67 -0.94 -1.33
C ASN A 86 -19.93 0.52 -0.89
N SER A 87 -18.98 1.39 -1.17
CA SER A 87 -19.01 2.79 -0.80
C SER A 87 -18.33 3.62 -1.88
N LYS A 88 -18.58 4.91 -1.87
CA LYS A 88 -17.83 5.88 -2.69
C LYS A 88 -16.67 6.48 -1.92
N ASP A 89 -16.43 6.03 -0.70
CA ASP A 89 -15.41 6.60 0.17
C ASP A 89 -14.02 6.14 -0.24
N VAL A 90 -13.11 7.09 -0.35
CA VAL A 90 -11.69 6.86 -0.62
C VAL A 90 -10.88 7.62 0.41
N TYR A 91 -9.95 6.93 1.03
CA TYR A 91 -9.07 7.48 2.05
C TYR A 91 -7.63 7.36 1.63
N TRP A 92 -6.82 8.35 1.96
CA TRP A 92 -5.39 8.26 1.70
C TRP A 92 -4.59 8.86 2.84
N GLN A 93 -3.35 8.42 2.97
CA GLN A 93 -2.36 9.03 3.85
C GLN A 93 -0.99 8.44 3.54
N TYR A 94 0.04 9.21 3.81
CA TYR A 94 1.39 8.68 3.76
C TYR A 94 1.58 7.61 4.83
N LEU A 95 2.20 6.50 4.44
CA LEU A 95 2.40 5.37 5.32
C LEU A 95 3.25 5.73 6.54
N ASP A 96 4.29 6.55 6.37
CA ASP A 96 5.14 6.99 7.48
C ASP A 96 4.36 7.82 8.51
N ILE A 97 3.40 8.62 8.08
CA ILE A 97 2.52 9.37 8.98
C ILE A 97 1.62 8.40 9.76
N LEU A 98 1.04 7.42 9.08
CA LEU A 98 0.21 6.40 9.72
C LEU A 98 1.00 5.59 10.76
N GLU A 99 2.25 5.25 10.44
CA GLU A 99 3.12 4.46 11.34
C GLU A 99 3.53 5.22 12.60
N GLU A 100 3.56 6.54 12.56
CA GLU A 100 3.83 7.37 13.74
C GLU A 100 2.66 7.38 14.72
N GLY A 101 1.46 7.10 14.23
CA GLY A 101 0.26 7.09 15.04
C GLY A 101 -0.06 5.72 15.64
N LYS A 102 -1.28 5.64 16.15
CA LYS A 102 -1.82 4.42 16.73
C LYS A 102 -2.07 3.36 15.66
N HIS A 103 -1.82 2.10 15.97
CA HIS A 103 -2.14 0.99 15.07
C HIS A 103 -2.46 -0.28 15.85
N PHE A 104 -3.04 -1.25 15.16
CA PHE A 104 -3.38 -2.56 15.71
C PHE A 104 -3.10 -3.65 14.67
N ASP A 105 -2.41 -4.70 15.06
CA ASP A 105 -2.10 -5.82 14.18
C ASP A 105 -3.10 -6.95 14.39
N THR A 106 -3.80 -7.33 13.31
CA THR A 106 -4.78 -8.43 13.34
C THR A 106 -4.10 -9.79 13.32
N LYS A 107 -4.88 -10.84 13.57
CA LYS A 107 -4.41 -12.23 13.49
C LYS A 107 -3.96 -12.61 12.07
N ASN A 108 -4.47 -11.92 11.06
CA ASN A 108 -4.14 -12.18 9.66
C ASN A 108 -3.00 -11.31 9.15
N ASP A 109 -2.21 -10.75 10.06
CA ASP A 109 -1.03 -9.93 9.75
C ASP A 109 -1.35 -8.67 8.94
N ILE A 110 -2.53 -8.10 9.17
CA ILE A 110 -2.90 -6.79 8.65
C ILE A 110 -2.73 -5.77 9.76
N ARG A 111 -2.03 -4.68 9.48
CA ARG A 111 -1.91 -3.56 10.41
C ARG A 111 -2.99 -2.54 10.06
N ILE A 112 -3.82 -2.22 11.04
CA ILE A 112 -4.94 -1.28 10.92
C ILE A 112 -4.55 0.04 11.56
N TYR A 113 -4.86 1.13 10.87
CA TYR A 113 -4.69 2.50 11.36
C TYR A 113 -6.06 3.14 11.55
N PRO A 114 -6.24 3.99 12.58
CA PRO A 114 -7.52 4.67 12.78
C PRO A 114 -7.92 5.51 11.58
N ILE A 115 -9.22 5.49 11.26
CA ILE A 115 -9.73 6.21 10.08
C ILE A 115 -9.51 7.73 10.19
N GLU A 116 -9.49 8.27 11.40
CA GLU A 116 -9.23 9.70 11.62
C GLU A 116 -7.81 10.12 11.21
N ASN A 117 -6.89 9.18 11.07
CA ASN A 117 -5.52 9.46 10.63
C ASN A 117 -5.37 9.49 9.10
N PHE A 118 -6.44 9.19 8.38
CA PHE A 118 -6.51 9.30 6.92
C PHE A 118 -7.19 10.59 6.51
N VAL A 119 -6.93 11.01 5.28
CA VAL A 119 -7.67 12.10 4.62
C VAL A 119 -8.70 11.48 3.69
N LYS A 120 -9.95 11.93 3.77
CA LYS A 120 -11.01 11.49 2.89
C LYS A 120 -10.97 12.31 1.61
N ILE A 121 -10.85 11.65 0.47
CA ILE A 121 -10.74 12.31 -0.84
C ILE A 121 -11.91 12.03 -1.77
N SER A 122 -12.89 11.27 -1.33
CA SER A 122 -14.02 10.88 -2.16
C SER A 122 -14.83 12.07 -2.68
N ASP A 123 -14.73 13.22 -2.04
CA ASP A 123 -15.42 14.44 -2.49
C ASP A 123 -14.84 15.02 -3.79
N PHE A 124 -13.67 14.55 -4.22
CA PHE A 124 -13.04 14.96 -5.47
C PHE A 124 -13.39 14.06 -6.66
N LEU A 125 -14.14 13.02 -6.41
CA LEU A 125 -14.46 12.01 -7.44
C LEU A 125 -15.80 12.27 -8.16
#